data_b85b67e0616deef3417a4b137598ccd9
#
_entry.id   b85b67e0616deef3417a4b137598ccd9
#
_cell.length_a   1.000
_cell.length_b   1.000
_cell.length_c   1.000
_cell.angle_alpha   90.00
_cell.angle_beta   90.00
_cell.angle_gamma   90.00
#
_symmetry.space_group_name_H-M   'P 1'
#
loop_
_entity.id
_entity.type
_entity.pdbx_description
1 polymer ?
#
loop_
_entity_poly.entity_id
_entity_poly.type
_entity_poly.pdbx_seq_one_letter_code
_entity_poly.pdbx_strand_id
1 'polypeptide(L)'
;MQEQYRPEEIESKVQLHWDENRTFEVTEDESKEKYYCLSMLPYPSGRLHMGHVRNYTIGDVIARYQRMLGKNVLQPIGWDAFGLPAEGAAVKNNTAPAPWTYDNIAYMKNQLKMLGFGYDWSRELATCTPEYYRWEQKFFTELYKKGLVYKKTSAVNWCPNDQTVLANEQVIDGCCWRCDTKVERKEIPQWFIKITAYADELLNDLDKLDHWPDTVKTMQRNWIGRSEGVEISFDVNDYADKLTVYTTRPDTFMGCTYLAVAAGHPLAQQAAANNPALAAFIDECRNTKVAEADMATMEKKGVDTGFKAIHPLTGEQIPVWAANFVLMEYGTGAVMAVPGHDQRDYEFASKYGLNIKPVILAADGSEPDLSEQALTEKGVLFNSGEFSGLDYEAGFNAIADKLTAMGVGERKVNYRLRDWGVSRQRYWGAPIPMVTLEDGTVLRPRKISCR
;
A
#
# COMPACT_ATOMS: atom_id res chain seq x y z
N MET A 1 -41.27 -41.83 9.74
CA MET A 1 -39.85 -41.49 9.62
C MET A 1 -39.11 -42.75 9.26
N GLN A 2 -38.13 -42.68 8.32
CA GLN A 2 -37.26 -43.81 8.04
C GLN A 2 -36.30 -43.98 9.22
N GLU A 3 -35.95 -45.21 9.59
CA GLU A 3 -35.04 -45.49 10.73
C GLU A 3 -33.60 -45.01 10.47
N GLN A 4 -33.23 -44.85 9.22
CA GLN A 4 -31.91 -44.36 8.82
C GLN A 4 -32.03 -43.11 7.96
N TYR A 5 -31.18 -42.12 8.23
CA TYR A 5 -30.99 -40.94 7.38
C TYR A 5 -30.30 -41.35 6.07
N ARG A 6 -30.95 -41.11 4.96
CA ARG A 6 -30.41 -41.34 3.61
C ARG A 6 -30.20 -40.02 2.90
N PRO A 7 -29.00 -39.44 3.03
CA PRO A 7 -28.73 -38.09 2.54
C PRO A 7 -29.03 -37.93 1.05
N GLU A 8 -28.62 -38.88 0.21
CA GLU A 8 -28.83 -38.81 -1.26
C GLU A 8 -30.29 -38.66 -1.66
N GLU A 9 -31.21 -39.32 -0.95
CA GLU A 9 -32.64 -39.27 -1.24
C GLU A 9 -33.30 -38.02 -0.65
N ILE A 10 -32.89 -37.60 0.55
CA ILE A 10 -33.53 -36.51 1.30
C ILE A 10 -33.02 -35.16 0.79
N GLU A 11 -31.70 -35.01 0.64
CA GLU A 11 -31.11 -33.76 0.23
C GLU A 11 -31.55 -33.34 -1.16
N SER A 12 -31.55 -34.24 -2.13
CA SER A 12 -32.02 -33.96 -3.48
C SER A 12 -33.50 -33.50 -3.53
N LYS A 13 -34.39 -34.15 -2.74
CA LYS A 13 -35.79 -33.75 -2.64
C LYS A 13 -35.95 -32.38 -1.99
N VAL A 14 -35.20 -32.10 -0.95
CA VAL A 14 -35.26 -30.82 -0.22
C VAL A 14 -34.74 -29.70 -1.11
N GLN A 15 -33.66 -29.91 -1.82
CA GLN A 15 -33.08 -28.90 -2.74
C GLN A 15 -34.03 -28.60 -3.89
N LEU A 16 -34.65 -29.64 -4.48
CA LEU A 16 -35.69 -29.45 -5.50
C LEU A 16 -36.86 -28.63 -4.95
N HIS A 17 -37.33 -28.95 -3.76
CA HIS A 17 -38.41 -28.20 -3.10
C HIS A 17 -38.03 -26.73 -2.89
N TRP A 18 -36.79 -26.44 -2.50
CA TRP A 18 -36.30 -25.03 -2.35
C TRP A 18 -36.28 -24.29 -3.68
N ASP A 19 -35.79 -24.93 -4.75
CA ASP A 19 -35.74 -24.34 -6.08
C ASP A 19 -37.17 -24.08 -6.63
N GLU A 20 -38.09 -25.04 -6.52
CA GLU A 20 -39.49 -24.91 -6.96
C GLU A 20 -40.27 -23.83 -6.20
N ASN A 21 -40.05 -23.72 -4.90
CA ASN A 21 -40.75 -22.76 -4.04
C ASN A 21 -39.99 -21.44 -3.88
N ARG A 22 -38.82 -21.27 -4.51
CA ARG A 22 -37.99 -20.08 -4.38
C ARG A 22 -37.72 -19.71 -2.93
N THR A 23 -37.44 -20.71 -2.09
CA THR A 23 -37.43 -20.60 -0.62
C THR A 23 -36.46 -19.54 -0.11
N PHE A 24 -35.35 -19.29 -0.80
CA PHE A 24 -34.31 -18.36 -0.38
C PHE A 24 -34.28 -17.06 -1.22
N GLU A 25 -35.16 -16.94 -2.22
CA GLU A 25 -35.30 -15.67 -2.94
C GLU A 25 -35.96 -14.63 -2.04
N VAL A 26 -35.45 -13.41 -2.07
CA VAL A 26 -35.95 -12.33 -1.25
C VAL A 26 -36.44 -11.17 -2.11
N THR A 27 -37.58 -10.61 -1.73
CA THR A 27 -38.10 -9.35 -2.26
C THR A 27 -38.09 -8.28 -1.17
N GLU A 28 -38.09 -7.03 -1.59
CA GLU A 28 -38.16 -5.89 -0.69
C GLU A 28 -39.49 -5.93 0.10
N ASP A 29 -39.40 -5.99 1.44
CA ASP A 29 -40.53 -5.99 2.36
C ASP A 29 -40.27 -5.04 3.50
N GLU A 30 -40.90 -3.88 3.48
CA GLU A 30 -40.70 -2.82 4.49
C GLU A 30 -41.31 -3.18 5.84
N SER A 31 -42.20 -4.16 5.92
CA SER A 31 -42.81 -4.62 7.17
C SER A 31 -41.89 -5.49 8.02
N LYS A 32 -40.78 -5.96 7.45
CA LYS A 32 -39.80 -6.83 8.13
C LYS A 32 -38.49 -6.14 8.36
N GLU A 33 -37.86 -6.48 9.46
CA GLU A 33 -36.46 -6.08 9.73
C GLU A 33 -35.54 -6.68 8.66
N LYS A 34 -34.74 -5.82 8.01
CA LYS A 34 -33.78 -6.24 6.99
C LYS A 34 -32.53 -6.84 7.62
N TYR A 35 -32.03 -7.89 7.01
CA TYR A 35 -30.76 -8.48 7.35
C TYR A 35 -29.95 -8.81 6.10
N TYR A 36 -28.74 -8.29 6.00
CA TYR A 36 -27.83 -8.54 4.90
C TYR A 36 -26.68 -9.44 5.35
N CYS A 37 -26.60 -10.64 4.80
CA CYS A 37 -25.57 -11.63 5.10
C CYS A 37 -24.68 -11.86 3.89
N LEU A 38 -23.55 -11.18 3.81
CA LEU A 38 -22.58 -11.31 2.74
C LEU A 38 -21.41 -12.18 3.18
N SER A 39 -21.11 -13.23 2.43
CA SER A 39 -19.86 -13.96 2.47
C SER A 39 -18.94 -13.48 1.35
N MET A 40 -17.63 -13.60 1.54
CA MET A 40 -16.65 -13.25 0.51
C MET A 40 -16.91 -14.06 -0.76
N LEU A 41 -16.95 -13.38 -1.91
CA LEU A 41 -17.18 -14.03 -3.20
C LEU A 41 -16.00 -14.96 -3.53
N PRO A 42 -16.25 -16.25 -3.88
CA PRO A 42 -15.17 -17.16 -4.23
C PRO A 42 -14.56 -16.82 -5.59
N TYR A 43 -13.27 -17.11 -5.72
CA TYR A 43 -12.60 -17.09 -7.00
C TYR A 43 -12.82 -18.42 -7.73
N PRO A 44 -13.31 -18.44 -9.00
CA PRO A 44 -13.63 -19.67 -9.71
C PRO A 44 -12.38 -20.34 -10.29
N SER A 45 -11.55 -20.92 -9.43
CA SER A 45 -10.26 -21.51 -9.79
C SER A 45 -10.25 -23.04 -9.88
N GLY A 46 -11.42 -23.68 -9.86
CA GLY A 46 -11.54 -25.13 -9.98
C GLY A 46 -12.57 -25.73 -9.04
N ARG A 47 -12.15 -26.30 -7.92
CA ARG A 47 -13.02 -26.99 -6.95
C ARG A 47 -13.08 -26.26 -5.64
N LEU A 48 -14.19 -26.38 -4.91
CA LEU A 48 -14.25 -25.96 -3.53
C LEU A 48 -13.27 -26.81 -2.67
N HIS A 49 -12.72 -26.18 -1.67
CA HIS A 49 -11.91 -26.82 -0.63
C HIS A 49 -12.50 -26.53 0.76
N MET A 50 -12.02 -27.19 1.80
CA MET A 50 -12.57 -27.06 3.15
C MET A 50 -12.57 -25.61 3.68
N GLY A 51 -11.67 -24.75 3.24
CA GLY A 51 -11.71 -23.33 3.56
C GLY A 51 -12.96 -22.63 3.04
N HIS A 52 -13.39 -22.94 1.83
CA HIS A 52 -14.66 -22.45 1.28
C HIS A 52 -15.84 -22.99 2.09
N VAL A 53 -15.87 -24.29 2.39
CA VAL A 53 -16.94 -24.91 3.18
C VAL A 53 -17.06 -24.21 4.53
N ARG A 54 -15.95 -24.01 5.25
CA ARG A 54 -15.96 -23.31 6.54
C ARG A 54 -16.51 -21.90 6.41
N ASN A 55 -15.99 -21.12 5.47
CA ASN A 55 -16.38 -19.72 5.28
C ASN A 55 -17.88 -19.57 5.00
N TYR A 56 -18.40 -20.37 4.07
CA TYR A 56 -19.80 -20.24 3.62
C TYR A 56 -20.80 -20.89 4.58
N THR A 57 -20.39 -21.92 5.33
CA THR A 57 -21.24 -22.50 6.38
C THR A 57 -21.54 -21.50 7.49
N ILE A 58 -20.54 -20.71 7.89
CA ILE A 58 -20.73 -19.68 8.94
C ILE A 58 -21.79 -18.66 8.49
N GLY A 59 -21.68 -18.15 7.25
CA GLY A 59 -22.67 -17.22 6.70
C GLY A 59 -24.06 -17.85 6.57
N ASP A 60 -24.14 -19.10 6.12
CA ASP A 60 -25.41 -19.81 5.95
C ASP A 60 -26.13 -20.05 7.28
N VAL A 61 -25.40 -20.46 8.32
CA VAL A 61 -25.98 -20.63 9.67
C VAL A 61 -26.54 -19.31 10.20
N ILE A 62 -25.79 -18.22 10.05
CA ILE A 62 -26.25 -16.89 10.48
C ILE A 62 -27.51 -16.48 9.70
N ALA A 63 -27.50 -16.61 8.38
CA ALA A 63 -28.62 -16.23 7.53
C ALA A 63 -29.88 -17.05 7.85
N ARG A 64 -29.78 -18.37 8.06
CA ARG A 64 -30.88 -19.23 8.45
C ARG A 64 -31.44 -18.83 9.82
N TYR A 65 -30.59 -18.57 10.81
CA TYR A 65 -31.02 -18.12 12.12
C TYR A 65 -31.81 -16.80 12.02
N GLN A 66 -31.34 -15.83 11.26
CA GLN A 66 -32.03 -14.56 11.09
C GLN A 66 -33.38 -14.72 10.37
N ARG A 67 -33.48 -15.65 9.39
CA ARG A 67 -34.76 -16.00 8.77
C ARG A 67 -35.75 -16.64 9.75
N MET A 68 -35.24 -17.50 10.66
CA MET A 68 -36.08 -18.11 11.70
C MET A 68 -36.58 -17.06 12.71
N LEU A 69 -35.90 -15.96 12.88
CA LEU A 69 -36.37 -14.81 13.67
C LEU A 69 -37.39 -13.94 12.89
N GLY A 70 -37.76 -14.29 11.67
CA GLY A 70 -38.77 -13.60 10.85
C GLY A 70 -38.21 -12.40 10.05
N LYS A 71 -36.93 -12.19 10.01
CA LYS A 71 -36.32 -11.08 9.25
C LYS A 71 -36.36 -11.32 7.74
N ASN A 72 -36.29 -10.23 6.98
CA ASN A 72 -36.09 -10.26 5.53
C ASN A 72 -34.60 -10.35 5.22
N VAL A 73 -34.12 -11.57 4.92
CA VAL A 73 -32.68 -11.87 4.86
C VAL A 73 -32.21 -11.96 3.40
N LEU A 74 -31.37 -11.02 2.98
CA LEU A 74 -30.63 -11.10 1.72
C LEU A 74 -29.30 -11.80 1.94
N GLN A 75 -29.13 -12.99 1.35
CA GLN A 75 -27.87 -13.75 1.30
C GLN A 75 -27.49 -13.99 -0.15
N PRO A 76 -26.80 -13.03 -0.81
CA PRO A 76 -26.37 -13.17 -2.19
C PRO A 76 -25.12 -14.03 -2.30
N ILE A 77 -24.87 -14.50 -3.52
CA ILE A 77 -23.61 -15.14 -3.91
C ILE A 77 -23.12 -14.56 -5.23
N GLY A 78 -21.82 -14.63 -5.47
CA GLY A 78 -21.22 -14.22 -6.73
C GLY A 78 -19.82 -14.77 -6.88
N TRP A 79 -19.15 -14.35 -7.95
CA TRP A 79 -17.84 -14.85 -8.35
C TRP A 79 -16.88 -13.70 -8.59
N ASP A 80 -15.78 -13.70 -7.87
CA ASP A 80 -14.63 -12.85 -8.18
C ASP A 80 -13.86 -13.50 -9.32
N ALA A 81 -14.11 -13.07 -10.56
CA ALA A 81 -13.89 -13.89 -11.73
C ALA A 81 -12.91 -13.30 -12.76
N PHE A 82 -12.20 -12.23 -12.43
CA PHE A 82 -11.14 -11.68 -13.27
C PHE A 82 -9.74 -11.98 -12.71
N GLY A 83 -8.72 -11.79 -13.52
CA GLY A 83 -7.34 -11.68 -13.09
C GLY A 83 -6.42 -12.81 -13.51
N LEU A 84 -5.20 -12.73 -13.01
CA LEU A 84 -4.05 -13.55 -13.38
C LEU A 84 -4.23 -15.07 -13.16
N PRO A 85 -4.90 -15.53 -12.10
CA PRO A 85 -5.09 -16.97 -11.92
C PRO A 85 -5.87 -17.64 -13.06
N ALA A 86 -6.92 -16.97 -13.59
CA ALA A 86 -7.68 -17.49 -14.72
C ALA A 86 -6.85 -17.50 -16.01
N GLU A 87 -6.08 -16.44 -16.27
CA GLU A 87 -5.15 -16.39 -17.41
C GLU A 87 -4.11 -17.50 -17.33
N GLY A 88 -3.51 -17.70 -16.14
CA GLY A 88 -2.53 -18.74 -15.91
C GLY A 88 -3.07 -20.15 -16.11
N ALA A 89 -4.26 -20.41 -15.60
CA ALA A 89 -4.93 -21.68 -15.79
C ALA A 89 -5.31 -21.91 -17.28
N ALA A 90 -5.78 -20.88 -17.95
CA ALA A 90 -6.12 -20.93 -19.37
C ALA A 90 -4.88 -21.28 -20.23
N VAL A 91 -3.76 -20.63 -19.99
CA VAL A 91 -2.50 -20.95 -20.69
C VAL A 91 -2.08 -22.39 -20.43
N LYS A 92 -2.10 -22.83 -19.15
CA LYS A 92 -1.73 -24.19 -18.75
C LYS A 92 -2.60 -25.27 -19.40
N ASN A 93 -3.88 -24.98 -19.59
CA ASN A 93 -4.87 -25.92 -20.14
C ASN A 93 -5.14 -25.69 -21.65
N ASN A 94 -4.39 -24.80 -22.29
CA ASN A 94 -4.55 -24.44 -23.70
C ASN A 94 -5.99 -24.05 -24.06
N THR A 95 -6.61 -23.22 -23.27
CA THR A 95 -7.99 -22.73 -23.44
C THR A 95 -8.05 -21.20 -23.27
N ALA A 96 -9.15 -20.56 -23.66
CA ALA A 96 -9.35 -19.16 -23.38
C ALA A 96 -9.80 -18.93 -21.90
N PRO A 97 -9.45 -17.78 -21.26
CA PRO A 97 -9.85 -17.52 -19.88
C PRO A 97 -11.34 -17.51 -19.63
N ALA A 98 -12.17 -17.03 -20.57
CA ALA A 98 -13.60 -16.93 -20.40
C ALA A 98 -14.28 -18.30 -20.27
N PRO A 99 -14.14 -19.25 -21.22
CA PRO A 99 -14.68 -20.60 -21.06
C PRO A 99 -14.21 -21.27 -19.77
N TRP A 100 -12.91 -21.22 -19.48
CA TRP A 100 -12.36 -21.75 -18.23
C TRP A 100 -13.05 -21.19 -16.98
N THR A 101 -13.25 -19.89 -16.95
CA THR A 101 -13.91 -19.22 -15.81
C THR A 101 -15.35 -19.64 -15.66
N TYR A 102 -16.13 -19.65 -16.75
CA TYR A 102 -17.54 -20.02 -16.70
C TYR A 102 -17.76 -21.51 -16.38
N ASP A 103 -16.91 -22.40 -16.88
CA ASP A 103 -16.95 -23.83 -16.54
C ASP A 103 -16.69 -24.05 -15.05
N ASN A 104 -15.72 -23.34 -14.48
CA ASN A 104 -15.44 -23.40 -13.04
C ASN A 104 -16.59 -22.80 -12.20
N ILE A 105 -17.19 -21.69 -12.63
CA ILE A 105 -18.38 -21.12 -11.99
C ILE A 105 -19.50 -22.16 -11.95
N ALA A 106 -19.81 -22.78 -13.08
CA ALA A 106 -20.87 -23.80 -13.16
C ALA A 106 -20.57 -24.99 -12.23
N TYR A 107 -19.31 -25.44 -12.23
CA TYR A 107 -18.90 -26.57 -11.38
C TYR A 107 -18.99 -26.22 -9.89
N MET A 108 -18.43 -25.11 -9.46
CA MET A 108 -18.43 -24.68 -8.05
C MET A 108 -19.84 -24.32 -7.57
N LYS A 109 -20.69 -23.73 -8.44
CA LYS A 109 -22.10 -23.48 -8.15
C LYS A 109 -22.84 -24.79 -7.81
N ASN A 110 -22.62 -25.84 -8.59
CA ASN A 110 -23.17 -27.14 -8.29
C ASN A 110 -22.71 -27.68 -6.94
N GLN A 111 -21.42 -27.55 -6.63
CA GLN A 111 -20.86 -27.94 -5.31
C GLN A 111 -21.51 -27.15 -4.15
N LEU A 112 -21.69 -25.82 -4.29
CA LEU A 112 -22.36 -24.99 -3.28
C LEU A 112 -23.84 -25.41 -3.09
N LYS A 113 -24.53 -25.75 -4.17
CA LYS A 113 -25.91 -26.31 -4.10
C LYS A 113 -25.94 -27.65 -3.39
N MET A 114 -25.00 -28.55 -3.68
CA MET A 114 -24.90 -29.85 -2.99
C MET A 114 -24.62 -29.70 -1.46
N LEU A 115 -23.95 -28.64 -1.04
CA LEU A 115 -23.76 -28.30 0.38
C LEU A 115 -25.02 -27.75 1.04
N GLY A 116 -26.10 -27.50 0.24
CA GLY A 116 -27.38 -27.07 0.73
C GLY A 116 -27.43 -25.64 1.27
N PHE A 117 -26.56 -24.75 0.84
CA PHE A 117 -26.55 -23.35 1.27
C PHE A 117 -27.77 -22.57 0.74
N GLY A 118 -28.34 -21.74 1.60
CA GLY A 118 -29.56 -20.97 1.32
C GLY A 118 -29.30 -19.63 0.63
N TYR A 119 -28.53 -19.64 -0.46
CA TYR A 119 -28.28 -18.43 -1.26
C TYR A 119 -29.50 -18.06 -2.11
N ASP A 120 -29.66 -16.75 -2.30
CA ASP A 120 -30.56 -16.20 -3.31
C ASP A 120 -29.86 -16.24 -4.68
N TRP A 121 -30.05 -17.35 -5.39
CA TRP A 121 -29.45 -17.56 -6.72
C TRP A 121 -30.02 -16.64 -7.81
N SER A 122 -31.17 -15.99 -7.57
CA SER A 122 -31.72 -14.99 -8.50
C SER A 122 -30.86 -13.71 -8.53
N ARG A 123 -30.05 -13.51 -7.51
CA ARG A 123 -29.12 -12.37 -7.36
C ARG A 123 -27.67 -12.77 -7.55
N GLU A 124 -27.41 -13.92 -8.19
CA GLU A 124 -26.08 -14.35 -8.57
C GLU A 124 -25.42 -13.32 -9.50
N LEU A 125 -24.15 -13.05 -9.27
CA LEU A 125 -23.35 -12.15 -10.11
C LEU A 125 -21.95 -12.72 -10.38
N ALA A 126 -21.31 -12.25 -11.45
CA ALA A 126 -19.91 -12.52 -11.72
C ALA A 126 -19.21 -11.23 -12.14
N THR A 127 -18.09 -10.91 -11.50
CA THR A 127 -17.38 -9.65 -11.74
C THR A 127 -16.84 -9.54 -13.16
N CYS A 128 -16.69 -10.65 -13.88
CA CYS A 128 -16.24 -10.70 -15.27
C CYS A 128 -17.32 -10.44 -16.31
N THR A 129 -18.60 -10.29 -15.90
CA THR A 129 -19.68 -10.03 -16.87
C THR A 129 -19.80 -8.55 -17.19
N PRO A 130 -20.12 -8.16 -18.45
CA PRO A 130 -20.34 -6.76 -18.82
C PRO A 130 -21.41 -6.05 -17.98
N GLU A 131 -22.46 -6.79 -17.59
CA GLU A 131 -23.54 -6.30 -16.74
C GLU A 131 -23.03 -5.84 -15.38
N TYR A 132 -21.96 -6.47 -14.86
CA TYR A 132 -21.31 -6.12 -13.60
C TYR A 132 -20.26 -5.03 -13.80
N TYR A 133 -19.21 -5.28 -14.60
CA TYR A 133 -18.06 -4.37 -14.65
C TYR A 133 -18.34 -3.01 -15.32
N ARG A 134 -19.45 -2.88 -16.07
CA ARG A 134 -19.90 -1.55 -16.53
C ARG A 134 -20.12 -0.57 -15.37
N TRP A 135 -20.48 -1.06 -14.19
CA TRP A 135 -20.66 -0.22 -13.01
C TRP A 135 -19.33 0.18 -12.40
N GLU A 136 -18.34 -0.70 -12.41
CA GLU A 136 -16.97 -0.38 -12.06
C GLU A 136 -16.40 0.69 -12.99
N GLN A 137 -16.62 0.56 -14.28
CA GLN A 137 -16.23 1.55 -15.29
C GLN A 137 -16.94 2.89 -15.08
N LYS A 138 -18.23 2.89 -14.77
CA LYS A 138 -18.97 4.11 -14.41
C LYS A 138 -18.39 4.75 -13.16
N PHE A 139 -18.15 3.96 -12.12
CA PHE A 139 -17.57 4.42 -10.87
C PHE A 139 -16.19 5.05 -11.11
N PHE A 140 -15.32 4.39 -11.86
CA PHE A 140 -14.01 4.91 -12.24
C PHE A 140 -14.11 6.29 -12.93
N THR A 141 -15.02 6.43 -13.88
CA THR A 141 -15.21 7.70 -14.59
C THR A 141 -15.76 8.81 -13.69
N GLU A 142 -16.61 8.49 -12.73
CA GLU A 142 -17.11 9.47 -11.75
C GLU A 142 -16.01 9.88 -10.75
N LEU A 143 -15.15 8.96 -10.31
CA LEU A 143 -13.97 9.28 -9.51
C LEU A 143 -12.98 10.17 -10.28
N TYR A 144 -12.78 9.90 -11.58
CA TYR A 144 -11.95 10.75 -12.43
C TYR A 144 -12.47 12.20 -12.50
N LYS A 145 -13.78 12.39 -12.66
CA LYS A 145 -14.40 13.72 -12.64
C LYS A 145 -14.20 14.47 -11.33
N LYS A 146 -14.15 13.73 -10.23
CA LYS A 146 -13.91 14.27 -8.88
C LYS A 146 -12.42 14.53 -8.58
N GLY A 147 -11.51 14.25 -9.52
CA GLY A 147 -10.07 14.37 -9.31
C GLY A 147 -9.47 13.30 -8.37
N LEU A 148 -10.22 12.23 -8.10
CA LEU A 148 -9.80 11.11 -7.26
C LEU A 148 -9.12 9.99 -8.04
N VAL A 149 -9.08 10.08 -9.37
CA VAL A 149 -8.34 9.19 -10.26
C VAL A 149 -7.42 10.02 -11.13
N TYR A 150 -6.19 9.60 -11.26
CA TYR A 150 -5.19 10.27 -12.10
C TYR A 150 -4.24 9.27 -12.73
N LYS A 151 -3.51 9.73 -13.76
CA LYS A 151 -2.50 8.94 -14.48
C LYS A 151 -1.13 9.57 -14.27
N LYS A 152 -0.14 8.76 -13.91
CA LYS A 152 1.26 9.18 -13.86
C LYS A 152 2.18 8.05 -14.27
N THR A 153 3.38 8.40 -14.73
CA THR A 153 4.46 7.44 -14.92
C THR A 153 5.02 7.03 -13.56
N SER A 154 5.17 5.74 -13.35
CA SER A 154 5.66 5.17 -12.09
C SER A 154 6.55 3.97 -12.37
N ALA A 155 7.60 3.83 -11.58
CA ALA A 155 8.46 2.66 -11.62
C ALA A 155 7.71 1.43 -11.06
N VAL A 156 7.78 0.32 -11.80
CA VAL A 156 7.11 -0.94 -11.49
C VAL A 156 8.07 -2.10 -11.62
N ASN A 157 7.74 -3.20 -10.94
CA ASN A 157 8.38 -4.48 -11.18
C ASN A 157 7.81 -5.07 -12.47
N TRP A 158 8.64 -5.25 -13.48
CA TRP A 158 8.25 -5.76 -14.77
C TRP A 158 8.85 -7.14 -15.03
N CYS A 159 8.01 -8.10 -15.36
CA CYS A 159 8.46 -9.39 -15.85
C CYS A 159 8.60 -9.33 -17.40
N PRO A 160 9.81 -9.41 -17.97
CA PRO A 160 9.98 -9.33 -19.41
C PRO A 160 9.47 -10.58 -20.15
N ASN A 161 9.44 -11.74 -19.50
CA ASN A 161 8.90 -12.97 -20.07
C ASN A 161 7.36 -12.98 -20.09
N ASP A 162 6.73 -12.66 -18.97
CA ASP A 162 5.27 -12.62 -18.88
C ASP A 162 4.68 -11.30 -19.40
N GLN A 163 5.51 -10.33 -19.75
CA GLN A 163 5.18 -8.99 -20.24
C GLN A 163 4.11 -8.29 -19.39
N THR A 164 4.33 -8.32 -18.08
CA THR A 164 3.34 -7.80 -17.11
C THR A 164 4.00 -7.11 -15.92
N VAL A 165 3.24 -6.21 -15.29
CA VAL A 165 3.59 -5.63 -14.00
C VAL A 165 3.33 -6.65 -12.89
N LEU A 166 4.27 -6.74 -11.96
CA LEU A 166 4.18 -7.57 -10.78
C LEU A 166 3.98 -6.69 -9.54
N ALA A 167 3.09 -7.12 -8.65
CA ALA A 167 3.06 -6.60 -7.30
C ALA A 167 4.32 -7.02 -6.52
N ASN A 168 4.65 -6.33 -5.44
CA ASN A 168 5.87 -6.62 -4.67
C ASN A 168 5.89 -8.09 -4.16
N GLU A 169 4.73 -8.60 -3.75
CA GLU A 169 4.55 -9.98 -3.27
C GLU A 169 4.74 -11.04 -4.36
N GLN A 170 4.74 -10.60 -5.63
CA GLN A 170 4.96 -11.46 -6.80
C GLN A 170 6.42 -11.47 -7.27
N VAL A 171 7.29 -10.83 -6.51
CA VAL A 171 8.75 -10.84 -6.75
C VAL A 171 9.41 -11.64 -5.64
N ILE A 172 9.87 -12.84 -5.97
CA ILE A 172 10.57 -13.73 -5.06
C ILE A 172 12.05 -13.78 -5.47
N ASP A 173 12.93 -13.44 -4.56
CA ASP A 173 14.37 -13.42 -4.83
C ASP A 173 14.82 -12.64 -6.07
N GLY A 174 14.09 -11.52 -6.38
CA GLY A 174 14.33 -10.69 -7.55
C GLY A 174 13.84 -11.28 -8.86
N CYS A 175 13.10 -12.39 -8.79
CA CYS A 175 12.54 -13.09 -9.92
C CYS A 175 11.02 -13.10 -9.89
N CYS A 176 10.41 -13.27 -11.05
CA CYS A 176 8.96 -13.44 -11.17
C CYS A 176 8.53 -14.74 -10.49
N TRP A 177 7.60 -14.68 -9.56
CA TRP A 177 7.04 -15.82 -8.82
C TRP A 177 6.49 -16.94 -9.71
N ARG A 178 6.19 -16.61 -10.98
CA ARG A 178 5.52 -17.51 -11.92
C ARG A 178 6.48 -18.19 -12.91
N CYS A 179 7.42 -17.43 -13.45
CA CYS A 179 8.30 -17.91 -14.52
C CYS A 179 9.79 -17.88 -14.16
N ASP A 180 10.11 -17.49 -12.94
CA ASP A 180 11.47 -17.38 -12.40
C ASP A 180 12.42 -16.47 -13.21
N THR A 181 11.86 -15.64 -14.10
CA THR A 181 12.63 -14.66 -14.87
C THR A 181 12.99 -13.49 -13.99
N LYS A 182 14.23 -13.00 -14.10
CA LYS A 182 14.69 -11.81 -13.38
C LYS A 182 13.79 -10.62 -13.70
N VAL A 183 13.32 -9.95 -12.63
CA VAL A 183 12.43 -8.78 -12.76
C VAL A 183 13.24 -7.54 -13.07
N GLU A 184 12.70 -6.71 -13.95
CA GLU A 184 13.26 -5.42 -14.34
C GLU A 184 12.44 -4.28 -13.71
N ARG A 185 13.10 -3.17 -13.35
CA ARG A 185 12.38 -1.92 -13.06
C ARG A 185 12.07 -1.20 -14.36
N LYS A 186 10.79 -0.92 -14.59
CA LYS A 186 10.32 -0.23 -15.78
C LYS A 186 9.41 0.91 -15.42
N GLU A 187 9.62 2.07 -16.00
CA GLU A 187 8.70 3.19 -15.85
C GLU A 187 7.59 3.11 -16.90
N ILE A 188 6.36 3.01 -16.44
CA ILE A 188 5.19 2.97 -17.31
C ILE A 188 4.09 3.90 -16.81
N PRO A 189 3.27 4.46 -17.71
CA PRO A 189 2.10 5.22 -17.31
C PRO A 189 1.08 4.30 -16.62
N GLN A 190 0.63 4.70 -15.42
CA GLN A 190 -0.34 3.95 -14.61
C GLN A 190 -1.46 4.83 -14.10
N TRP A 191 -2.61 4.21 -13.86
CA TRP A 191 -3.75 4.82 -13.21
C TRP A 191 -3.72 4.58 -11.71
N PHE A 192 -3.99 5.65 -10.96
CA PHE A 192 -4.06 5.64 -9.50
C PHE A 192 -5.39 6.15 -9.01
N ILE A 193 -5.90 5.53 -7.95
CA ILE A 193 -7.00 6.05 -7.13
C ILE A 193 -6.39 6.73 -5.91
N LYS A 194 -6.75 8.01 -5.70
CA LYS A 194 -6.23 8.86 -4.64
C LYS A 194 -6.87 8.52 -3.28
N ILE A 195 -6.59 7.32 -2.78
CA ILE A 195 -7.11 6.86 -1.47
C ILE A 195 -6.54 7.67 -0.31
N THR A 196 -5.36 8.28 -0.48
CA THR A 196 -4.75 9.17 0.53
C THR A 196 -5.60 10.39 0.85
N ALA A 197 -6.50 10.81 -0.06
CA ALA A 197 -7.45 11.90 0.20
C ALA A 197 -8.41 11.60 1.37
N TYR A 198 -8.55 10.34 1.74
CA TYR A 198 -9.41 9.88 2.83
C TYR A 198 -8.62 9.34 4.04
N ALA A 199 -7.30 9.54 4.08
CA ALA A 199 -6.45 8.94 5.09
C ALA A 199 -6.84 9.32 6.52
N ASP A 200 -7.12 10.61 6.78
CA ASP A 200 -7.58 11.08 8.09
C ASP A 200 -8.97 10.56 8.46
N GLU A 201 -9.90 10.58 7.51
CA GLU A 201 -11.26 10.07 7.72
C GLU A 201 -11.22 8.58 8.06
N LEU A 202 -10.46 7.79 7.28
CA LEU A 202 -10.27 6.36 7.53
C LEU A 202 -9.65 6.09 8.90
N LEU A 203 -8.65 6.89 9.30
CA LEU A 203 -7.99 6.75 10.59
C LEU A 203 -8.95 7.05 11.75
N ASN A 204 -9.70 8.16 11.67
CA ASN A 204 -10.65 8.59 12.69
C ASN A 204 -11.85 7.63 12.77
N ASP A 205 -12.29 7.08 11.66
CA ASP A 205 -13.43 6.17 11.62
C ASP A 205 -13.14 4.78 12.20
N LEU A 206 -11.86 4.41 12.40
CA LEU A 206 -11.50 3.20 13.13
C LEU A 206 -12.04 3.20 14.57
N ASP A 207 -12.18 4.38 15.18
CA ASP A 207 -12.71 4.53 16.52
C ASP A 207 -14.24 4.29 16.60
N LYS A 208 -14.93 4.33 15.46
CA LYS A 208 -16.36 4.04 15.33
C LYS A 208 -16.67 2.56 15.08
N LEU A 209 -15.65 1.73 14.94
CA LEU A 209 -15.79 0.30 14.64
C LEU A 209 -15.80 -0.53 15.94
N ASP A 210 -16.83 -0.40 16.75
CA ASP A 210 -16.92 -0.99 18.09
C ASP A 210 -16.84 -2.53 18.09
N HIS A 211 -17.30 -3.18 17.01
CA HIS A 211 -17.34 -4.63 16.89
C HIS A 211 -16.14 -5.24 16.15
N TRP A 212 -15.17 -4.41 15.76
CA TRP A 212 -13.96 -4.89 15.10
C TRP A 212 -12.88 -5.27 16.12
N PRO A 213 -12.11 -6.37 15.87
CA PRO A 213 -11.01 -6.73 16.74
C PRO A 213 -9.94 -5.62 16.82
N ASP A 214 -9.46 -5.33 18.04
CA ASP A 214 -8.45 -4.28 18.25
C ASP A 214 -7.15 -4.53 17.48
N THR A 215 -6.78 -5.79 17.30
CA THR A 215 -5.63 -6.17 16.48
C THR A 215 -5.78 -5.70 15.04
N VAL A 216 -6.98 -5.81 14.46
CA VAL A 216 -7.27 -5.35 13.10
C VAL A 216 -7.23 -3.83 13.03
N LYS A 217 -7.86 -3.13 13.99
CA LYS A 217 -7.80 -1.65 14.08
C LYS A 217 -6.35 -1.16 14.20
N THR A 218 -5.53 -1.81 15.00
CA THR A 218 -4.10 -1.50 15.14
C THR A 218 -3.34 -1.70 13.83
N MET A 219 -3.59 -2.82 13.13
CA MET A 219 -2.98 -3.06 11.81
C MET A 219 -3.36 -1.97 10.80
N GLN A 220 -4.63 -1.52 10.80
CA GLN A 220 -5.09 -0.44 9.92
C GLN A 220 -4.44 0.91 10.28
N ARG A 221 -4.34 1.26 11.57
CA ARG A 221 -3.63 2.48 12.01
C ARG A 221 -2.17 2.47 11.55
N ASN A 222 -1.48 1.35 11.72
CA ASN A 222 -0.10 1.19 11.29
C ASN A 222 0.05 1.24 9.76
N TRP A 223 -0.92 0.71 9.02
CA TRP A 223 -0.94 0.75 7.56
C TRP A 223 -1.16 2.18 7.03
N ILE A 224 -2.09 2.92 7.61
CA ILE A 224 -2.32 4.33 7.27
C ILE A 224 -1.11 5.15 7.66
N GLY A 225 -0.53 4.92 8.85
CA GLY A 225 0.76 5.42 9.29
C GLY A 225 0.84 6.94 9.24
N ARG A 226 -0.12 7.64 9.88
CA ARG A 226 -0.10 9.09 10.02
C ARG A 226 1.10 9.53 10.86
N SER A 227 1.88 10.44 10.34
CA SER A 227 3.02 11.06 11.03
C SER A 227 2.98 12.56 10.90
N GLU A 228 3.24 13.26 11.99
CA GLU A 228 3.43 14.72 12.00
C GLU A 228 4.91 15.03 12.08
N GLY A 229 5.32 16.01 11.32
CA GLY A 229 6.72 16.39 11.28
C GLY A 229 6.91 17.75 10.64
N VAL A 230 8.16 18.01 10.27
CA VAL A 230 8.57 19.25 9.61
C VAL A 230 9.31 18.91 8.33
N GLU A 231 8.92 19.53 7.25
CA GLU A 231 9.68 19.56 6.00
C GLU A 231 10.67 20.74 6.10
N ILE A 232 11.94 20.49 5.87
CA ILE A 232 13.02 21.47 6.06
C ILE A 232 13.83 21.58 4.78
N SER A 233 14.04 22.80 4.30
CA SER A 233 14.81 23.10 3.09
C SER A 233 16.19 23.62 3.43
N PHE A 234 17.20 22.99 2.85
CA PHE A 234 18.61 23.37 2.99
C PHE A 234 19.12 24.03 1.70
N ASP A 235 19.86 25.10 1.81
CA ASP A 235 20.69 25.59 0.72
C ASP A 235 21.91 24.69 0.58
N VAL A 236 22.32 24.39 -0.65
CA VAL A 236 23.46 23.52 -0.94
C VAL A 236 24.43 24.27 -1.83
N ASN A 237 25.70 24.32 -1.43
CA ASN A 237 26.73 24.99 -2.20
C ASN A 237 26.89 24.36 -3.58
N ASP A 238 27.00 25.17 -4.62
CA ASP A 238 27.18 24.74 -6.02
C ASP A 238 26.04 23.87 -6.59
N TYR A 239 24.86 23.91 -5.95
CA TYR A 239 23.66 23.26 -6.43
C TYR A 239 22.52 24.28 -6.55
N ALA A 240 21.79 24.27 -7.68
CA ALA A 240 20.83 25.33 -8.00
C ALA A 240 19.54 25.24 -7.18
N ASP A 241 19.12 24.03 -6.81
CA ASP A 241 17.91 23.79 -6.08
C ASP A 241 18.17 23.62 -4.58
N LYS A 242 17.12 23.81 -3.77
CA LYS A 242 17.19 23.49 -2.34
C LYS A 242 17.05 21.98 -2.15
N LEU A 243 17.76 21.46 -1.14
CA LEU A 243 17.57 20.07 -0.70
C LEU A 243 16.56 20.05 0.44
N THR A 244 15.41 19.43 0.19
CA THR A 244 14.30 19.37 1.15
C THR A 244 14.25 18.00 1.79
N VAL A 245 14.16 17.95 3.12
CA VAL A 245 14.03 16.73 3.93
C VAL A 245 12.78 16.78 4.79
N TYR A 246 12.27 15.61 5.20
CA TYR A 246 11.18 15.50 6.16
C TYR A 246 11.64 14.76 7.41
N THR A 247 11.28 15.30 8.58
CA THR A 247 11.57 14.65 9.86
C THR A 247 10.36 14.65 10.79
N THR A 248 10.16 13.55 11.52
CA THR A 248 9.22 13.45 12.64
C THR A 248 9.87 13.82 13.97
N ARG A 249 11.18 14.09 13.96
CA ARG A 249 11.99 14.42 15.13
C ARG A 249 12.70 15.76 14.97
N PRO A 250 11.98 16.89 14.76
CA PRO A 250 12.62 18.20 14.70
C PRO A 250 13.35 18.57 15.99
N ASP A 251 12.97 17.98 17.14
CA ASP A 251 13.68 18.11 18.42
C ASP A 251 15.16 17.71 18.33
N THR A 252 15.53 16.81 17.43
CA THR A 252 16.90 16.38 17.22
C THR A 252 17.66 17.18 16.16
N PHE A 253 17.04 18.18 15.56
CA PHE A 253 17.55 18.90 14.39
C PHE A 253 18.94 19.51 14.61
N MET A 254 19.23 20.02 15.81
CA MET A 254 20.54 20.58 16.15
C MET A 254 21.69 19.54 16.22
N GLY A 255 21.32 18.26 16.17
CA GLY A 255 22.23 17.11 16.05
C GLY A 255 22.39 16.60 14.61
N CYS A 256 21.82 17.30 13.63
CA CYS A 256 21.97 16.96 12.22
C CYS A 256 23.40 17.25 11.76
N THR A 257 24.17 16.21 11.43
CA THR A 257 25.58 16.32 11.08
C THR A 257 25.89 15.97 9.62
N TYR A 258 24.94 15.37 8.91
CA TYR A 258 24.99 15.15 7.46
C TYR A 258 23.60 15.02 6.88
N LEU A 259 23.48 15.15 5.56
CA LEU A 259 22.28 14.78 4.82
C LEU A 259 22.55 13.55 3.97
N ALA A 260 21.54 12.72 3.78
CA ALA A 260 21.62 11.57 2.87
C ALA A 260 20.55 11.68 1.80
N VAL A 261 20.93 11.40 0.55
CA VAL A 261 20.03 11.39 -0.61
C VAL A 261 19.97 9.99 -1.23
N ALA A 262 18.86 9.67 -1.86
CA ALA A 262 18.73 8.46 -2.64
C ALA A 262 19.71 8.44 -3.83
N ALA A 263 20.19 7.27 -4.23
CA ALA A 263 21.04 7.12 -5.41
C ALA A 263 20.43 7.69 -6.70
N GLY A 264 19.11 7.68 -6.82
CA GLY A 264 18.37 8.27 -7.95
C GLY A 264 18.12 9.77 -7.86
N HIS A 265 18.52 10.43 -6.76
CA HIS A 265 18.27 11.86 -6.55
C HIS A 265 19.03 12.71 -7.57
N PRO A 266 18.45 13.82 -8.12
CA PRO A 266 19.12 14.68 -9.10
C PRO A 266 20.49 15.18 -8.64
N LEU A 267 20.65 15.55 -7.37
CA LEU A 267 21.92 15.96 -6.80
C LEU A 267 22.99 14.85 -6.89
N ALA A 268 22.61 13.60 -6.56
CA ALA A 268 23.55 12.47 -6.67
C ALA A 268 23.94 12.20 -8.12
N GLN A 269 23.00 12.32 -9.06
CA GLN A 269 23.25 12.18 -10.51
C GLN A 269 24.19 13.28 -11.01
N GLN A 270 24.01 14.53 -10.57
CA GLN A 270 24.91 15.63 -10.91
C GLN A 270 26.32 15.40 -10.38
N ALA A 271 26.45 14.98 -9.11
CA ALA A 271 27.73 14.66 -8.48
C ALA A 271 28.48 13.52 -9.20
N ALA A 272 27.72 12.50 -9.65
CA ALA A 272 28.29 11.33 -10.33
C ALA A 272 28.97 11.65 -11.65
N ALA A 273 28.63 12.76 -12.32
CA ALA A 273 29.25 13.18 -13.56
C ALA A 273 30.79 13.35 -13.44
N ASN A 274 31.27 13.72 -12.26
CA ASN A 274 32.69 13.93 -11.97
C ASN A 274 33.24 12.99 -10.87
N ASN A 275 32.47 11.98 -10.46
CA ASN A 275 32.82 11.02 -9.41
C ASN A 275 32.54 9.59 -9.86
N PRO A 276 33.54 8.86 -10.43
CA PRO A 276 33.35 7.50 -10.91
C PRO A 276 32.91 6.50 -9.81
N ALA A 277 33.34 6.70 -8.57
CA ALA A 277 32.95 5.85 -7.44
C ALA A 277 31.44 6.00 -7.13
N LEU A 278 30.96 7.25 -7.18
CA LEU A 278 29.54 7.54 -7.00
C LEU A 278 28.69 7.01 -8.16
N ALA A 279 29.18 7.11 -9.41
CA ALA A 279 28.52 6.53 -10.57
C ALA A 279 28.36 5.01 -10.43
N ALA A 280 29.43 4.30 -10.05
CA ALA A 280 29.39 2.86 -9.80
C ALA A 280 28.43 2.48 -8.66
N PHE A 281 28.41 3.28 -7.58
CA PHE A 281 27.47 3.07 -6.45
C PHE A 281 26.01 3.27 -6.87
N ILE A 282 25.73 4.26 -7.70
CA ILE A 282 24.37 4.48 -8.23
C ILE A 282 23.91 3.28 -9.06
N ASP A 283 24.80 2.72 -9.89
CA ASP A 283 24.49 1.52 -10.67
C ASP A 283 24.31 0.27 -9.78
N GLU A 284 25.11 0.12 -8.71
CA GLU A 284 24.89 -0.93 -7.69
C GLU A 284 23.48 -0.79 -7.09
N CYS A 285 23.09 0.42 -6.65
CA CYS A 285 21.78 0.67 -6.06
C CYS A 285 20.61 0.41 -7.02
N ARG A 286 20.76 0.70 -8.31
CA ARG A 286 19.73 0.40 -9.33
C ARG A 286 19.45 -1.09 -9.46
N ASN A 287 20.46 -1.91 -9.25
CA ASN A 287 20.39 -3.37 -9.39
C ASN A 287 20.07 -4.09 -8.07
N THR A 288 20.02 -3.37 -6.95
CA THR A 288 19.75 -3.96 -5.63
C THR A 288 18.25 -4.02 -5.37
N LYS A 289 17.81 -5.09 -4.70
CA LYS A 289 16.42 -5.26 -4.23
C LYS A 289 16.02 -4.14 -3.28
N VAL A 290 14.85 -3.58 -3.48
CA VAL A 290 14.30 -2.50 -2.64
C VAL A 290 12.97 -2.94 -2.06
N ALA A 291 12.92 -4.07 -1.34
CA ALA A 291 11.82 -4.32 -0.43
C ALA A 291 12.11 -3.59 0.89
N GLU A 292 11.14 -2.87 1.44
CA GLU A 292 11.28 -2.12 2.69
C GLU A 292 11.74 -3.02 3.86
N ALA A 293 11.35 -4.31 3.83
CA ALA A 293 11.78 -5.31 4.79
C ALA A 293 13.28 -5.65 4.68
N ASP A 294 13.82 -5.68 3.45
CA ASP A 294 15.24 -5.98 3.21
C ASP A 294 16.12 -4.79 3.60
N MET A 295 15.61 -3.56 3.51
CA MET A 295 16.33 -2.36 3.88
C MET A 295 16.65 -2.26 5.38
N ALA A 296 15.82 -2.84 6.23
CA ALA A 296 16.04 -2.82 7.68
C ALA A 296 17.29 -3.61 8.09
N THR A 297 17.58 -4.69 7.37
CA THR A 297 18.67 -5.65 7.69
C THR A 297 19.91 -5.50 6.80
N MET A 298 19.81 -4.77 5.66
CA MET A 298 20.95 -4.63 4.75
C MET A 298 22.06 -3.75 5.33
N GLU A 299 23.28 -4.02 4.92
CA GLU A 299 24.44 -3.20 5.24
C GLU A 299 24.25 -1.77 4.69
N LYS A 300 24.42 -0.76 5.56
CA LYS A 300 24.30 0.65 5.16
C LYS A 300 25.57 1.07 4.41
N LYS A 301 25.40 1.47 3.15
CA LYS A 301 26.46 1.92 2.25
C LYS A 301 26.16 3.29 1.68
N GLY A 302 27.18 4.06 1.40
CA GLY A 302 27.05 5.36 0.73
C GLY A 302 28.38 5.90 0.22
N VAL A 303 28.27 6.95 -0.58
CA VAL A 303 29.40 7.68 -1.16
C VAL A 303 29.18 9.18 -0.95
N ASP A 304 30.22 9.89 -0.52
CA ASP A 304 30.17 11.35 -0.41
C ASP A 304 29.97 11.97 -1.80
N THR A 305 28.98 12.83 -1.94
CA THR A 305 28.69 13.54 -3.19
C THR A 305 29.65 14.68 -3.46
N GLY A 306 30.40 15.13 -2.45
CA GLY A 306 31.24 16.33 -2.48
C GLY A 306 30.44 17.62 -2.23
N PHE A 307 29.13 17.61 -2.29
CA PHE A 307 28.29 18.75 -1.96
C PHE A 307 28.20 19.00 -0.46
N LYS A 308 28.03 20.27 -0.08
CA LYS A 308 27.84 20.71 1.32
C LYS A 308 26.52 21.47 1.42
N ALA A 309 25.66 21.04 2.35
CA ALA A 309 24.44 21.75 2.71
C ALA A 309 24.71 22.71 3.87
N ILE A 310 23.99 23.82 3.91
CA ILE A 310 24.09 24.82 4.98
C ILE A 310 22.96 24.54 5.98
N HIS A 311 23.34 24.23 7.22
CA HIS A 311 22.37 24.00 8.30
C HIS A 311 21.67 25.35 8.64
N PRO A 312 20.33 25.45 8.45
CA PRO A 312 19.62 26.73 8.44
C PRO A 312 19.64 27.47 9.79
N LEU A 313 19.80 26.78 10.92
CA LEU A 313 19.85 27.43 12.25
C LEU A 313 21.26 27.78 12.72
N THR A 314 22.28 27.01 12.30
CA THR A 314 23.66 27.21 12.77
C THR A 314 24.59 27.86 11.76
N GLY A 315 24.24 27.77 10.45
CA GLY A 315 25.11 28.17 9.35
C GLY A 315 26.29 27.22 9.08
N GLU A 316 26.36 26.10 9.80
CA GLU A 316 27.40 25.09 9.60
C GLU A 316 27.24 24.38 8.26
N GLN A 317 28.34 24.07 7.60
CA GLN A 317 28.35 23.26 6.40
C GLN A 317 28.41 21.78 6.76
N ILE A 318 27.38 21.01 6.37
CA ILE A 318 27.29 19.59 6.59
C ILE A 318 27.36 18.81 5.26
N PRO A 319 28.05 17.65 5.21
CA PRO A 319 28.21 16.88 3.97
C PRO A 319 26.88 16.26 3.49
N VAL A 320 26.77 16.11 2.17
CA VAL A 320 25.65 15.39 1.54
C VAL A 320 26.15 14.06 0.97
N TRP A 321 25.57 12.96 1.39
CA TRP A 321 25.93 11.61 0.98
C TRP A 321 24.85 10.97 0.11
N ALA A 322 25.23 10.23 -0.90
CA ALA A 322 24.32 9.29 -1.55
C ALA A 322 24.32 7.97 -0.78
N ALA A 323 23.16 7.47 -0.38
CA ALA A 323 23.05 6.29 0.48
C ALA A 323 22.02 5.28 -0.03
N ASN A 324 22.30 3.98 0.18
CA ASN A 324 21.45 2.90 -0.30
C ASN A 324 20.15 2.70 0.50
N PHE A 325 20.05 3.30 1.68
CA PHE A 325 18.88 3.21 2.56
C PHE A 325 17.90 4.39 2.44
N VAL A 326 18.14 5.31 1.51
CA VAL A 326 17.22 6.41 1.18
C VAL A 326 16.48 6.10 -0.11
N LEU A 327 15.15 6.19 -0.08
CA LEU A 327 14.28 5.88 -1.22
C LEU A 327 13.80 7.15 -1.91
N MET A 328 13.85 7.18 -3.24
CA MET A 328 13.27 8.28 -4.04
C MET A 328 11.75 8.39 -3.90
N GLU A 329 11.08 7.27 -3.69
CA GLU A 329 9.63 7.20 -3.62
C GLU A 329 9.07 7.59 -2.24
N TYR A 330 9.95 7.82 -1.26
CA TYR A 330 9.55 8.22 0.09
C TYR A 330 9.99 9.67 0.37
N GLY A 331 9.00 10.54 0.60
CA GLY A 331 9.24 11.96 0.81
C GLY A 331 9.85 12.64 -0.42
N THR A 332 10.96 13.31 -0.21
CA THR A 332 11.71 14.07 -1.24
C THR A 332 12.88 13.28 -1.83
N GLY A 333 13.10 12.03 -1.39
CA GLY A 333 14.32 11.28 -1.72
C GLY A 333 15.56 11.78 -0.97
N ALA A 334 15.37 12.56 0.09
CA ALA A 334 16.43 13.07 0.97
C ALA A 334 16.01 12.97 2.44
N VAL A 335 16.97 12.75 3.32
CA VAL A 335 16.76 12.70 4.78
C VAL A 335 17.85 13.49 5.50
N MET A 336 17.50 14.12 6.62
CA MET A 336 18.48 14.58 7.58
C MET A 336 18.95 13.40 8.42
N ALA A 337 20.22 13.38 8.76
CA ALA A 337 20.81 12.36 9.60
C ALA A 337 21.22 12.93 10.96
N VAL A 338 20.76 12.23 12.00
CA VAL A 338 21.02 12.61 13.40
C VAL A 338 21.66 11.45 14.15
N PRO A 339 22.92 11.13 13.91
CA PRO A 339 23.55 9.90 14.38
C PRO A 339 23.60 9.76 15.91
N GLY A 340 23.45 10.84 16.67
CA GLY A 340 23.30 10.75 18.11
C GLY A 340 21.96 10.14 18.56
N HIS A 341 20.91 10.14 17.70
CA HIS A 341 19.52 9.86 18.07
C HIS A 341 18.74 8.96 17.09
N ASP A 342 19.39 8.46 16.04
CA ASP A 342 18.88 7.45 15.12
C ASP A 342 19.93 6.35 14.93
N GLN A 343 19.57 5.11 15.22
CA GLN A 343 20.51 3.99 15.20
C GLN A 343 21.07 3.72 13.80
N ARG A 344 20.26 3.85 12.77
CA ARG A 344 20.69 3.69 11.37
C ARG A 344 21.71 4.74 10.97
N ASP A 345 21.48 6.00 11.37
CA ASP A 345 22.36 7.11 11.10
C ASP A 345 23.67 6.97 11.91
N TYR A 346 23.58 6.44 13.13
CA TYR A 346 24.73 6.13 13.99
C TYR A 346 25.66 5.08 13.34
N GLU A 347 25.11 3.96 12.87
CA GLU A 347 25.86 2.89 12.20
C GLU A 347 26.58 3.44 10.95
N PHE A 348 25.89 4.25 10.18
CA PHE A 348 26.47 4.88 9.00
C PHE A 348 27.57 5.89 9.36
N ALA A 349 27.31 6.78 10.30
CA ALA A 349 28.28 7.77 10.75
C ALA A 349 29.53 7.12 11.32
N SER A 350 29.37 6.11 12.16
CA SER A 350 30.49 5.34 12.74
C SER A 350 31.33 4.66 11.67
N LYS A 351 30.69 4.06 10.66
CA LYS A 351 31.39 3.39 9.55
C LYS A 351 32.22 4.36 8.70
N TYR A 352 31.69 5.55 8.43
CA TYR A 352 32.34 6.53 7.54
C TYR A 352 33.08 7.64 8.27
N GLY A 353 33.18 7.58 9.60
CA GLY A 353 33.89 8.56 10.42
C GLY A 353 33.26 9.95 10.42
N LEU A 354 31.92 10.01 10.31
CA LEU A 354 31.17 11.26 10.35
C LEU A 354 30.96 11.73 11.79
N ASN A 355 30.70 13.01 11.96
CA ASN A 355 30.48 13.59 13.28
C ASN A 355 29.21 13.07 13.93
N ILE A 356 29.28 12.68 15.21
CA ILE A 356 28.11 12.24 16.03
C ILE A 356 27.94 13.28 17.13
N LYS A 357 26.84 14.06 17.08
CA LYS A 357 26.54 15.13 18.01
C LYS A 357 25.30 14.81 18.83
N PRO A 358 25.45 14.52 20.15
CA PRO A 358 24.31 14.32 21.01
C PRO A 358 23.60 15.65 21.34
N VAL A 359 22.25 15.63 21.31
CA VAL A 359 21.40 16.80 21.59
C VAL A 359 20.22 16.48 22.51
N ILE A 360 20.11 15.24 22.98
CA ILE A 360 19.11 14.80 23.97
C ILE A 360 19.85 14.19 25.16
N LEU A 361 19.51 14.62 26.37
CA LEU A 361 20.04 14.05 27.61
C LEU A 361 19.47 12.64 27.84
N ALA A 362 20.27 11.80 28.51
CA ALA A 362 19.79 10.53 29.04
C ALA A 362 18.69 10.73 30.10
N ALA A 363 17.96 9.67 30.44
CA ALA A 363 16.84 9.73 31.36
C ALA A 363 17.20 10.22 32.78
N ASP A 364 18.44 10.05 33.18
CA ASP A 364 19.00 10.54 34.45
C ASP A 364 19.51 11.98 34.39
N GLY A 365 19.38 12.64 33.25
CA GLY A 365 19.86 14.01 33.00
C GLY A 365 21.33 14.14 32.65
N SER A 366 22.05 13.04 32.49
CA SER A 366 23.45 13.05 32.05
C SER A 366 23.57 13.12 30.52
N GLU A 367 24.78 13.44 30.04
CA GLU A 367 25.10 13.27 28.62
C GLU A 367 25.06 11.78 28.25
N PRO A 368 24.48 11.41 27.10
CA PRO A 368 24.39 10.01 26.70
C PRO A 368 25.76 9.43 26.34
N ASP A 369 26.00 8.19 26.74
CA ASP A 369 27.12 7.42 26.23
C ASP A 369 26.80 6.88 24.84
N LEU A 370 27.45 7.41 23.82
CA LEU A 370 27.26 7.00 22.40
C LEU A 370 28.42 6.12 21.90
N SER A 371 29.15 5.42 22.79
CA SER A 371 30.26 4.56 22.39
C SER A 371 29.82 3.33 21.61
N GLU A 372 28.63 2.80 21.85
CA GLU A 372 28.14 1.57 21.24
C GLU A 372 26.87 1.75 20.39
N GLN A 373 26.01 2.71 20.73
CA GLN A 373 24.72 2.93 20.05
C GLN A 373 24.20 4.35 20.19
N ALA A 374 23.21 4.72 19.38
CA ALA A 374 22.48 5.97 19.49
C ALA A 374 21.52 5.98 20.68
N LEU A 375 21.23 7.14 21.26
CA LEU A 375 20.13 7.36 22.19
C LEU A 375 18.87 7.71 21.41
N THR A 376 17.95 6.75 21.24
CA THR A 376 16.74 6.93 20.40
C THR A 376 15.52 7.43 21.17
N GLU A 377 15.57 7.42 22.49
CA GLU A 377 14.50 7.87 23.38
C GLU A 377 14.29 9.38 23.26
N LYS A 378 13.08 9.81 23.61
CA LYS A 378 12.73 11.22 23.75
C LYS A 378 13.22 11.72 25.11
N GLY A 379 13.67 12.98 25.18
CA GLY A 379 14.21 13.54 26.43
C GLY A 379 14.30 15.05 26.38
N VAL A 380 15.12 15.62 27.27
CA VAL A 380 15.37 17.04 27.38
C VAL A 380 16.50 17.43 26.42
N LEU A 381 16.29 18.51 25.67
CA LEU A 381 17.28 19.01 24.70
C LEU A 381 18.46 19.64 25.41
N PHE A 382 19.68 19.36 24.92
CA PHE A 382 20.94 20.04 25.29
C PHE A 382 21.80 20.22 24.04
N ASN A 383 22.85 20.94 24.08
CA ASN A 383 23.68 21.30 22.92
C ASN A 383 22.86 21.87 21.73
N SER A 384 21.71 22.45 22.03
CA SER A 384 20.69 22.87 21.04
C SER A 384 20.49 24.40 21.04
N GLY A 385 21.48 25.18 21.51
CA GLY A 385 21.42 26.65 21.56
C GLY A 385 20.24 27.15 22.41
N GLU A 386 19.41 28.01 21.83
CA GLU A 386 18.22 28.58 22.48
C GLU A 386 17.15 27.54 22.84
N PHE A 387 17.19 26.32 22.30
CA PHE A 387 16.24 25.23 22.54
C PHE A 387 16.68 24.30 23.67
N SER A 388 17.88 24.48 24.24
CA SER A 388 18.40 23.66 25.33
C SER A 388 17.51 23.81 26.57
N GLY A 389 17.24 22.71 27.28
CA GLY A 389 16.39 22.67 28.46
C GLY A 389 14.89 22.43 28.16
N LEU A 390 14.46 22.46 26.91
CA LEU A 390 13.09 22.11 26.52
C LEU A 390 12.93 20.60 26.52
N ASP A 391 11.74 20.13 26.89
CA ASP A 391 11.34 18.74 26.68
C ASP A 391 11.02 18.46 25.21
N TYR A 392 10.67 17.21 24.90
CA TYR A 392 10.40 16.78 23.52
C TYR A 392 9.31 17.62 22.84
N GLU A 393 8.15 17.86 23.52
CA GLU A 393 7.03 18.57 22.89
C GLU A 393 7.31 20.06 22.70
N ALA A 394 7.87 20.69 23.71
CA ALA A 394 8.27 22.08 23.65
C ALA A 394 9.39 22.30 22.62
N GLY A 395 10.38 21.41 22.57
CA GLY A 395 11.48 21.45 21.60
C GLY A 395 11.00 21.23 20.17
N PHE A 396 10.12 20.23 19.95
CA PHE A 396 9.47 20.00 18.65
C PHE A 396 8.80 21.28 18.15
N ASN A 397 7.96 21.88 19.00
CA ASN A 397 7.19 23.05 18.62
C ASN A 397 8.08 24.28 18.39
N ALA A 398 9.01 24.56 19.29
CA ALA A 398 9.90 25.72 19.19
C ALA A 398 10.77 25.68 17.92
N ILE A 399 11.36 24.52 17.60
CA ILE A 399 12.19 24.36 16.40
C ILE A 399 11.32 24.45 15.14
N ALA A 400 10.16 23.80 15.11
CA ALA A 400 9.24 23.86 13.98
C ALA A 400 8.78 25.30 13.69
N ASP A 401 8.42 26.06 14.75
CA ASP A 401 7.98 27.45 14.62
C ASP A 401 9.12 28.36 14.16
N LYS A 402 10.32 28.14 14.67
CA LYS A 402 11.53 28.90 14.23
C LYS A 402 11.81 28.70 12.75
N LEU A 403 11.84 27.43 12.30
CA LEU A 403 12.08 27.09 10.89
C LEU A 403 10.99 27.65 9.98
N THR A 404 9.74 27.62 10.42
CA THR A 404 8.59 28.20 9.70
C THR A 404 8.72 29.73 9.61
N ALA A 405 9.06 30.39 10.71
CA ALA A 405 9.25 31.85 10.73
C ALA A 405 10.40 32.31 9.83
N MET A 406 11.44 31.47 9.66
CA MET A 406 12.55 31.73 8.73
C MET A 406 12.20 31.41 7.26
N GLY A 407 11.05 30.80 6.98
CA GLY A 407 10.65 30.39 5.63
C GLY A 407 11.45 29.22 5.07
N VAL A 408 12.11 28.45 5.92
CA VAL A 408 12.90 27.26 5.56
C VAL A 408 12.31 25.96 6.06
N GLY A 409 11.19 26.00 6.79
CA GLY A 409 10.48 24.84 7.26
C GLY A 409 8.97 24.99 7.19
N GLU A 410 8.28 23.85 7.06
CA GLU A 410 6.83 23.77 7.06
C GLU A 410 6.36 22.54 7.85
N ARG A 411 5.38 22.74 8.75
CA ARG A 411 4.74 21.60 9.44
C ARG A 411 3.94 20.79 8.42
N LYS A 412 4.14 19.48 8.43
CA LYS A 412 3.54 18.58 7.44
C LYS A 412 3.07 17.29 8.06
N VAL A 413 1.90 16.86 7.65
CA VAL A 413 1.37 15.53 7.96
C VAL A 413 1.63 14.64 6.76
N ASN A 414 2.31 13.54 6.99
CA ASN A 414 2.57 12.51 6.00
C ASN A 414 1.87 11.19 6.39
N TYR A 415 1.55 10.38 5.39
CA TYR A 415 0.96 9.07 5.55
C TYR A 415 1.86 8.02 4.92
N ARG A 416 1.96 6.85 5.56
CA ARG A 416 2.57 5.67 4.94
C ARG A 416 1.68 5.14 3.83
N LEU A 417 0.35 5.27 3.98
CA LEU A 417 -0.64 4.95 2.95
C LEU A 417 -0.28 5.64 1.65
N ARG A 418 -0.30 4.89 0.56
CA ARG A 418 -0.05 5.39 -0.81
C ARG A 418 -1.29 5.25 -1.65
N ASP A 419 -1.40 6.07 -2.69
CA ASP A 419 -2.48 5.93 -3.66
C ASP A 419 -2.44 4.57 -4.34
N TRP A 420 -3.61 4.03 -4.58
CA TRP A 420 -3.76 2.69 -5.13
C TRP A 420 -3.55 2.68 -6.65
N GLY A 421 -2.48 2.04 -7.12
CA GLY A 421 -2.23 1.77 -8.53
C GLY A 421 -3.15 0.65 -9.03
N VAL A 422 -4.16 1.00 -9.84
CA VAL A 422 -5.22 0.07 -10.25
C VAL A 422 -5.01 -0.56 -11.61
N SER A 423 -4.22 0.06 -12.48
CA SER A 423 -4.00 -0.49 -13.81
C SER A 423 -3.10 -1.72 -13.81
N ARG A 424 -3.48 -2.71 -14.61
CA ARG A 424 -2.72 -3.94 -14.85
C ARG A 424 -2.81 -4.27 -16.35
N GLN A 425 -1.75 -4.86 -16.90
CA GLN A 425 -1.75 -5.40 -18.24
C GLN A 425 -2.34 -6.80 -18.18
N ARG A 426 -3.65 -6.90 -18.45
CA ARG A 426 -4.42 -8.15 -18.38
C ARG A 426 -5.23 -8.35 -19.64
N TYR A 427 -5.24 -9.58 -20.13
CA TYR A 427 -6.19 -10.00 -21.15
C TYR A 427 -7.58 -10.25 -20.53
N TRP A 428 -7.59 -10.85 -19.32
CA TRP A 428 -8.81 -11.14 -18.57
C TRP A 428 -8.97 -10.16 -17.40
N GLY A 429 -9.67 -9.07 -17.65
CA GLY A 429 -9.87 -7.98 -16.69
C GLY A 429 -10.85 -6.94 -17.20
N ALA A 430 -11.36 -6.08 -16.30
CA ALA A 430 -12.23 -4.97 -16.67
C ALA A 430 -11.42 -3.89 -17.41
N PRO A 431 -11.79 -3.51 -18.65
CA PRO A 431 -11.09 -2.46 -19.37
C PRO A 431 -11.26 -1.10 -18.68
N ILE A 432 -10.17 -0.36 -18.51
CA ILE A 432 -10.22 1.03 -18.01
C ILE A 432 -10.88 1.90 -19.09
N PRO A 433 -12.02 2.57 -18.79
CA PRO A 433 -12.82 3.26 -19.80
C PRO A 433 -12.30 4.66 -20.08
N MET A 434 -11.03 4.79 -20.45
CA MET A 434 -10.38 6.08 -20.72
C MET A 434 -9.58 6.00 -22.03
N VAL A 435 -9.63 7.08 -22.78
CA VAL A 435 -8.88 7.21 -24.04
C VAL A 435 -7.80 8.27 -23.85
N THR A 436 -6.59 7.96 -24.23
CA THR A 436 -5.50 8.93 -24.29
C THR A 436 -5.27 9.29 -25.76
N LEU A 437 -5.39 10.57 -26.07
CA LEU A 437 -5.12 11.10 -27.41
C LEU A 437 -3.60 11.19 -27.67
N GLU A 438 -3.21 11.42 -28.92
CA GLU A 438 -1.79 11.55 -29.30
C GLU A 438 -1.07 12.72 -28.61
N ASP A 439 -1.80 13.80 -28.29
CA ASP A 439 -1.31 14.95 -27.54
C ASP A 439 -1.19 14.71 -26.03
N GLY A 440 -1.50 13.50 -25.56
CA GLY A 440 -1.50 13.13 -24.15
C GLY A 440 -2.81 13.49 -23.40
N THR A 441 -3.75 14.15 -24.04
CA THR A 441 -5.05 14.48 -23.44
C THR A 441 -5.82 13.22 -23.09
N VAL A 442 -6.31 13.13 -21.86
CA VAL A 442 -7.12 12.00 -21.40
C VAL A 442 -8.59 12.35 -21.45
N LEU A 443 -9.35 11.56 -22.19
CA LEU A 443 -10.79 11.70 -22.35
C LEU A 443 -11.53 10.49 -21.81
N ARG A 444 -12.73 10.73 -21.24
CA ARG A 444 -13.70 9.70 -20.97
C ARG A 444 -14.59 9.46 -22.20
N PRO A 445 -14.99 8.27 -22.52
CA PRO A 445 -15.96 8.03 -23.57
C PRO A 445 -17.32 8.66 -23.20
N ARG A 446 -18.01 9.22 -24.17
CA ARG A 446 -19.33 9.84 -23.95
C ARG A 446 -20.41 8.82 -23.59
N LYS A 447 -20.24 7.58 -24.04
CA LYS A 447 -21.05 6.41 -23.65
C LYS A 447 -20.11 5.26 -23.38
N ILE A 448 -20.24 4.61 -22.22
CA ILE A 448 -19.57 3.33 -21.94
C ILE A 448 -20.39 2.28 -22.68
N SER A 449 -19.94 1.93 -23.86
CA SER A 449 -20.47 0.81 -24.64
C SER A 449 -19.46 -0.32 -24.55
N CYS A 450 -19.69 -1.25 -23.63
CA CYS A 450 -18.98 -2.52 -23.62
C CYS A 450 -19.62 -3.42 -24.68
N ARG A 451 -18.92 -3.73 -25.74
CA ARG A 451 -19.22 -4.82 -26.67
C ARG A 451 -18.18 -5.92 -26.48
#